data_84e54108144d427a0de04504cf3a0b40
#
_entry.id   84e54108144d427a0de04504cf3a0b40
#
_cell.length_a   1.000
_cell.length_b   1.000
_cell.length_c   1.000
_cell.angle_alpha   90.00
_cell.angle_beta   90.00
_cell.angle_gamma   90.00
#
_symmetry.space_group_name_H-M   'P 1'
#
loop_
_entity.id
_entity.type
_entity.pdbx_description
1 polymer ?
#
loop_
_entity_poly.entity_id
_entity_poly.type
_entity_poly.pdbx_seq_one_letter_code
_entity_poly.pdbx_strand_id
1 'polypeptide(L)'
;MGWPPCGRVLVHWFSTNERGWKTAIWNTAHNVGGMGVGALAAFGLAITGDSWQSAFWVPALGALVVAAIAFVMVRDRPEAVGLPPIEEYRDDPAKVEADASDLEGSSYWGIITKHVLLNPTMVFLALANVFIYSLRYGVLSWAPTYLAEHHGMSLAQGIAGFSLFELAGIFGTLACGWVSDKVFRGNRSWTGIVFMLGVGVFLVAYWLAPVGTPYWLLMVFLFFIGAFIYGPVMLIGLQGPEMSARP
;
A
#
# COMPACT_ATOMS: atom_id res chain seq x y z
N MET A 1 2.17 -12.61 -2.78
CA MET A 1 3.47 -12.34 -2.14
C MET A 1 4.41 -11.53 -3.04
N GLY A 2 3.99 -10.38 -3.54
CA GLY A 2 4.80 -9.54 -4.47
C GLY A 2 5.74 -8.54 -3.79
N TRP A 3 5.55 -8.22 -2.50
CA TRP A 3 6.33 -7.21 -1.80
C TRP A 3 7.84 -7.49 -1.73
N PRO A 4 8.31 -8.67 -1.25
CA PRO A 4 9.73 -8.92 -1.13
C PRO A 4 10.50 -8.86 -2.46
N PRO A 5 10.01 -9.46 -3.57
CA PRO A 5 10.66 -9.33 -4.88
C PRO A 5 10.74 -7.88 -5.37
N CYS A 6 9.66 -7.11 -5.23
CA CYS A 6 9.65 -5.70 -5.63
C CYS A 6 10.60 -4.86 -4.78
N GLY A 7 10.64 -5.08 -3.46
CA GLY A 7 11.60 -4.44 -2.57
C GLY A 7 13.03 -4.72 -2.97
N ARG A 8 13.33 -5.97 -3.35
CA ARG A 8 14.66 -6.37 -3.84
C ARG A 8 15.04 -5.61 -5.13
N VAL A 9 14.14 -5.56 -6.11
CA VAL A 9 14.36 -4.78 -7.34
C VAL A 9 14.63 -3.31 -7.01
N LEU A 10 13.80 -2.69 -6.15
CA LEU A 10 13.97 -1.29 -5.77
C LEU A 10 15.33 -1.01 -5.10
N VAL A 11 15.82 -1.95 -4.29
CA VAL A 11 17.12 -1.81 -3.60
C VAL A 11 18.29 -1.88 -4.58
N HIS A 12 18.22 -2.73 -5.60
CA HIS A 12 19.31 -2.91 -6.55
C HIS A 12 19.31 -1.92 -7.71
N TRP A 13 18.16 -1.34 -8.06
CA TRP A 13 18.04 -0.42 -9.20
C TRP A 13 18.07 1.06 -8.81
N PHE A 14 17.86 1.40 -7.53
CA PHE A 14 17.80 2.79 -7.09
C PHE A 14 18.72 3.07 -5.91
N SER A 15 19.44 4.20 -6.01
CA SER A 15 20.34 4.67 -4.98
C SER A 15 19.59 5.00 -3.67
N THR A 16 20.31 4.98 -2.56
CA THR A 16 19.76 5.28 -1.24
C THR A 16 19.06 6.64 -1.19
N ASN A 17 19.61 7.63 -1.89
CA ASN A 17 19.10 9.01 -1.92
C ASN A 17 17.78 9.17 -2.70
N GLU A 18 17.50 8.32 -3.67
CA GLU A 18 16.28 8.40 -4.50
C GLU A 18 15.27 7.30 -4.23
N ARG A 19 15.66 6.26 -3.49
CA ARG A 19 14.85 5.07 -3.21
C ARG A 19 13.51 5.40 -2.53
N GLY A 20 13.51 6.35 -1.60
CA GLY A 20 12.28 6.76 -0.91
C GLY A 20 11.21 7.26 -1.87
N TRP A 21 11.56 8.17 -2.76
CA TRP A 21 10.67 8.69 -3.80
C TRP A 21 10.22 7.61 -4.78
N LYS A 22 11.14 6.76 -5.24
CA LYS A 22 10.83 5.65 -6.16
C LYS A 22 9.89 4.62 -5.52
N THR A 23 10.11 4.32 -4.24
CA THR A 23 9.22 3.44 -3.46
C THR A 23 7.83 4.06 -3.29
N ALA A 24 7.73 5.37 -3.06
CA ALA A 24 6.44 6.06 -2.98
C ALA A 24 5.67 5.98 -4.31
N ILE A 25 6.32 6.22 -5.44
CA ILE A 25 5.72 6.05 -6.77
C ILE A 25 5.27 4.59 -6.96
N TRP A 26 6.15 3.62 -6.67
CA TRP A 26 5.81 2.21 -6.80
C TRP A 26 4.61 1.84 -5.93
N ASN A 27 4.50 2.39 -4.72
CA ASN A 27 3.38 2.10 -3.82
C ASN A 27 2.02 2.55 -4.40
N THR A 28 1.99 3.58 -5.26
CA THR A 28 0.74 4.01 -5.92
C THR A 28 0.18 2.94 -6.87
N ALA A 29 0.99 1.95 -7.28
CA ALA A 29 0.54 0.84 -8.10
C ALA A 29 -0.60 0.03 -7.46
N HIS A 30 -0.64 -0.04 -6.12
CA HIS A 30 -1.76 -0.65 -5.40
C HIS A 30 -3.09 0.03 -5.69
N ASN A 31 -3.09 1.35 -5.63
CA ASN A 31 -4.29 2.16 -5.84
C ASN A 31 -4.75 2.10 -7.31
N VAL A 32 -3.78 2.22 -8.23
CA VAL A 32 -4.06 2.10 -9.67
C VAL A 32 -4.59 0.70 -10.01
N GLY A 33 -3.98 -0.34 -9.44
CA GLY A 33 -4.44 -1.72 -9.60
C GLY A 33 -5.85 -1.96 -9.04
N GLY A 34 -6.12 -1.44 -7.83
CA GLY A 34 -7.44 -1.52 -7.20
C GLY A 34 -8.54 -0.86 -8.04
N MET A 35 -8.31 0.37 -8.52
CA MET A 35 -9.24 1.05 -9.45
C MET A 35 -9.40 0.27 -10.75
N GLY A 36 -8.29 -0.22 -11.31
CA GLY A 36 -8.27 -0.95 -12.58
C GLY A 36 -9.07 -2.26 -12.53
N VAL A 37 -8.96 -3.01 -11.43
CA VAL A 37 -9.73 -4.25 -11.25
C VAL A 37 -11.23 -3.97 -11.27
N GLY A 38 -11.70 -2.93 -10.56
CA GLY A 38 -13.11 -2.55 -10.58
C GLY A 38 -13.61 -2.17 -11.98
N ALA A 39 -12.83 -1.38 -12.71
CA ALA A 39 -13.15 -0.98 -14.08
C ALA A 39 -13.18 -2.18 -15.05
N LEU A 40 -12.21 -3.09 -14.96
CA LEU A 40 -12.16 -4.31 -15.78
C LEU A 40 -13.32 -5.27 -15.46
N ALA A 41 -13.69 -5.40 -14.19
CA ALA A 41 -14.84 -6.19 -13.78
C ALA A 41 -16.16 -5.60 -14.35
N ALA A 42 -16.35 -4.28 -14.21
CA ALA A 42 -17.52 -3.59 -14.78
C ALA A 42 -17.57 -3.72 -16.31
N PHE A 43 -16.44 -3.57 -16.99
CA PHE A 43 -16.32 -3.79 -18.43
C PHE A 43 -16.70 -5.24 -18.82
N GLY A 44 -16.21 -6.22 -18.06
CA GLY A 44 -16.55 -7.64 -18.27
C GLY A 44 -18.06 -7.88 -18.20
N LEU A 45 -18.72 -7.36 -17.16
CA LEU A 45 -20.17 -7.47 -17.02
C LEU A 45 -20.90 -6.83 -18.21
N ALA A 46 -20.48 -5.62 -18.61
CA ALA A 46 -21.12 -4.91 -19.72
C ALA A 46 -21.06 -5.64 -21.07
N ILE A 47 -19.96 -6.32 -21.40
CA ILE A 47 -19.80 -7.03 -22.67
C ILE A 47 -20.42 -8.42 -22.69
N THR A 48 -20.73 -9.01 -21.53
CA THR A 48 -21.23 -10.40 -21.44
C THR A 48 -22.70 -10.50 -21.04
N GLY A 49 -23.41 -9.37 -20.92
CA GLY A 49 -24.81 -9.36 -20.48
C GLY A 49 -24.97 -9.81 -19.04
N ASP A 50 -24.18 -9.22 -18.12
CA ASP A 50 -24.20 -9.42 -16.67
C ASP A 50 -23.80 -10.84 -16.20
N SER A 51 -23.03 -11.57 -16.99
CA SER A 51 -22.44 -12.84 -16.52
C SER A 51 -21.42 -12.57 -15.42
N TRP A 52 -21.70 -12.99 -14.18
CA TRP A 52 -20.82 -12.76 -13.03
C TRP A 52 -19.40 -13.32 -13.21
N GLN A 53 -19.24 -14.38 -13.99
CA GLN A 53 -17.93 -14.98 -14.28
C GLN A 53 -16.99 -14.00 -15.00
N SER A 54 -17.55 -13.09 -15.80
CA SER A 54 -16.76 -12.09 -16.53
C SER A 54 -16.06 -11.09 -15.62
N ALA A 55 -16.63 -10.82 -14.44
CA ALA A 55 -16.01 -9.99 -13.43
C ALA A 55 -14.69 -10.57 -12.87
N PHE A 56 -14.43 -11.86 -13.12
CA PHE A 56 -13.20 -12.54 -12.70
C PHE A 56 -12.25 -12.79 -13.88
N TRP A 57 -12.73 -13.37 -14.98
CA TRP A 57 -11.82 -13.74 -16.07
C TRP A 57 -11.30 -12.55 -16.87
N VAL A 58 -12.06 -11.43 -16.98
CA VAL A 58 -11.56 -10.21 -17.66
C VAL A 58 -10.39 -9.57 -16.91
N PRO A 59 -10.48 -9.30 -15.60
CA PRO A 59 -9.32 -8.86 -14.83
C PRO A 59 -8.16 -9.88 -14.84
N ALA A 60 -8.46 -11.19 -14.83
CA ALA A 60 -7.43 -12.22 -14.89
C ALA A 60 -6.63 -12.18 -16.21
N LEU A 61 -7.29 -11.95 -17.35
CA LEU A 61 -6.60 -11.73 -18.62
C LEU A 61 -5.71 -10.49 -18.59
N GLY A 62 -6.20 -9.38 -18.01
CA GLY A 62 -5.39 -8.19 -17.79
C GLY A 62 -4.15 -8.48 -16.94
N ALA A 63 -4.32 -9.23 -15.86
CA ALA A 63 -3.21 -9.64 -15.01
C ALA A 63 -2.19 -10.52 -15.74
N LEU A 64 -2.63 -11.45 -16.60
CA LEU A 64 -1.74 -12.28 -17.43
C LEU A 64 -0.92 -11.45 -18.43
N VAL A 65 -1.53 -10.43 -19.05
CA VAL A 65 -0.81 -9.51 -19.95
C VAL A 65 0.28 -8.75 -19.18
N VAL A 66 -0.07 -8.19 -18.00
CA VAL A 66 0.90 -7.49 -17.15
C VAL A 66 2.00 -8.44 -16.66
N ALA A 67 1.66 -9.67 -16.30
CA ALA A 67 2.63 -10.69 -15.90
C ALA A 67 3.61 -11.04 -17.03
N ALA A 68 3.12 -11.17 -18.26
CA ALA A 68 3.96 -11.41 -19.43
C ALA A 68 4.92 -10.23 -19.70
N ILE A 69 4.42 -8.99 -19.61
CA ILE A 69 5.24 -7.79 -19.73
C ILE A 69 6.32 -7.76 -18.63
N ALA A 70 5.92 -8.01 -17.38
CA ALA A 70 6.85 -8.04 -16.26
C ALA A 70 7.94 -9.11 -16.43
N PHE A 71 7.57 -10.31 -16.90
CA PHE A 71 8.52 -11.40 -17.15
C PHE A 71 9.58 -11.03 -18.20
N VAL A 72 9.19 -10.30 -19.23
CA VAL A 72 10.12 -9.88 -20.31
C VAL A 72 10.96 -8.67 -19.87
N MET A 73 10.37 -7.70 -19.16
CA MET A 73 11.01 -6.41 -18.91
C MET A 73 11.72 -6.31 -17.57
N VAL A 74 11.22 -6.95 -16.50
CA VAL A 74 11.79 -6.80 -15.17
C VAL A 74 13.03 -7.68 -15.01
N ARG A 75 14.09 -7.09 -14.47
CA ARG A 75 15.34 -7.78 -14.08
C ARG A 75 15.62 -7.48 -12.61
N ASP A 76 16.10 -8.46 -11.88
CA ASP A 76 16.37 -8.35 -10.44
C ASP A 76 17.46 -7.33 -10.11
N ARG A 77 18.50 -7.25 -10.95
CA ARG A 77 19.71 -6.46 -10.72
C ARG A 77 20.22 -5.86 -12.03
N PRO A 78 20.89 -4.70 -11.98
CA PRO A 78 21.58 -4.12 -13.13
C PRO A 78 22.61 -5.05 -13.75
N GLU A 79 23.34 -5.81 -12.94
CA GLU A 79 24.40 -6.72 -13.38
C GLU A 79 23.86 -7.85 -14.27
N ALA A 80 22.59 -8.23 -14.10
CA ALA A 80 21.94 -9.24 -14.94
C ALA A 80 21.80 -8.80 -16.41
N VAL A 81 21.96 -7.51 -16.68
CA VAL A 81 21.92 -6.91 -18.03
C VAL A 81 23.27 -6.26 -18.41
N GLY A 82 24.34 -6.56 -17.68
CA GLY A 82 25.67 -6.07 -17.97
C GLY A 82 25.95 -4.62 -17.54
N LEU A 83 25.11 -4.06 -16.66
CA LEU A 83 25.31 -2.73 -16.08
C LEU A 83 26.07 -2.85 -14.74
N PRO A 84 26.84 -1.82 -14.34
CA PRO A 84 27.47 -1.80 -13.02
C PRO A 84 26.42 -1.74 -11.90
N PRO A 85 26.77 -2.17 -10.67
CA PRO A 85 25.92 -1.98 -9.50
C PRO A 85 25.54 -0.51 -9.32
N ILE A 86 24.37 -0.25 -8.75
CA ILE A 86 23.85 1.12 -8.58
C ILE A 86 24.75 1.95 -7.66
N GLU A 87 25.38 1.32 -6.68
CA GLU A 87 26.31 1.92 -5.74
C GLU A 87 27.55 2.48 -6.47
N GLU A 88 28.09 1.74 -7.42
CA GLU A 88 29.23 2.18 -8.25
C GLU A 88 28.78 3.26 -9.26
N TYR A 89 27.63 3.09 -9.90
CA TYR A 89 27.11 4.04 -10.88
C TYR A 89 26.77 5.41 -10.29
N ARG A 90 26.28 5.46 -9.05
CA ARG A 90 25.83 6.69 -8.36
C ARG A 90 26.81 7.21 -7.35
N ASP A 91 27.95 6.56 -7.16
CA ASP A 91 28.92 6.87 -6.11
C ASP A 91 28.23 6.98 -4.72
N ASP A 92 27.31 6.05 -4.50
CA ASP A 92 26.61 5.96 -3.19
C ASP A 92 27.63 5.48 -2.15
N PRO A 93 27.59 6.05 -0.91
CA PRO A 93 28.38 5.50 0.17
C PRO A 93 28.07 4.01 0.28
N ALA A 94 29.10 3.19 0.26
CA ALA A 94 28.98 1.75 0.39
C ALA A 94 27.98 1.45 1.51
N LYS A 95 27.00 0.57 1.24
CA LYS A 95 26.21 0.03 2.33
C LYS A 95 27.20 -0.35 3.41
N VAL A 96 27.10 0.29 4.58
CA VAL A 96 27.63 -0.33 5.78
C VAL A 96 26.95 -1.68 5.78
N GLU A 97 27.70 -2.72 5.39
CA GLU A 97 27.26 -4.10 5.58
C GLU A 97 26.91 -4.13 7.07
N ALA A 98 25.62 -4.16 7.35
CA ALA A 98 25.14 -4.38 8.71
C ALA A 98 25.92 -5.62 9.14
N ASP A 99 26.76 -5.46 10.16
CA ASP A 99 27.82 -6.39 10.52
C ASP A 99 27.40 -7.83 10.26
N ALA A 100 27.83 -8.37 9.12
CA ALA A 100 27.64 -9.79 8.80
C ALA A 100 28.29 -10.64 9.90
N SER A 101 29.25 -10.08 10.62
CA SER A 101 29.89 -10.67 11.77
C SER A 101 28.93 -11.02 12.93
N ASP A 102 27.87 -10.22 13.16
CA ASP A 102 26.87 -10.53 14.20
C ASP A 102 25.88 -11.61 13.76
N LEU A 103 25.82 -11.91 12.47
CA LEU A 103 25.00 -12.96 11.89
C LEU A 103 25.79 -14.25 11.61
N GLU A 104 27.14 -14.16 11.55
CA GLU A 104 28.02 -15.33 11.37
C GLU A 104 27.94 -16.23 12.62
N GLY A 105 27.31 -17.40 12.44
CA GLY A 105 27.13 -18.39 13.50
C GLY A 105 25.74 -18.45 14.12
N SER A 106 24.86 -17.51 13.83
CA SER A 106 23.49 -17.55 14.33
C SER A 106 22.60 -18.39 13.39
N SER A 107 21.87 -19.35 13.95
CA SER A 107 20.84 -20.07 13.19
C SER A 107 19.81 -19.09 12.65
N TYR A 108 19.31 -19.31 11.40
CA TYR A 108 18.23 -18.56 10.79
C TYR A 108 17.02 -18.36 11.74
N TRP A 109 16.66 -19.40 12.49
CA TRP A 109 15.61 -19.34 13.51
C TRP A 109 15.99 -18.48 14.71
N GLY A 110 17.26 -18.47 15.09
CA GLY A 110 17.78 -17.61 16.18
C GLY A 110 17.64 -16.12 15.83
N ILE A 111 17.98 -15.75 14.59
CA ILE A 111 17.85 -14.38 14.08
C ILE A 111 16.38 -13.96 14.08
N ILE A 112 15.49 -14.77 13.52
CA ILE A 112 14.05 -14.47 13.48
C ILE A 112 13.50 -14.32 14.90
N THR A 113 13.83 -15.25 15.79
CA THR A 113 13.29 -15.22 17.14
C THR A 113 13.77 -13.99 17.91
N LYS A 114 15.07 -13.70 17.90
CA LYS A 114 15.67 -12.61 18.68
C LYS A 114 15.36 -11.22 18.11
N HIS A 115 15.50 -11.04 16.80
CA HIS A 115 15.41 -9.70 16.17
C HIS A 115 14.03 -9.35 15.63
N VAL A 116 13.14 -10.35 15.44
CA VAL A 116 11.78 -10.10 14.93
C VAL A 116 10.74 -10.41 16.00
N LEU A 117 10.66 -11.65 16.47
CA LEU A 117 9.56 -12.09 17.35
C LEU A 117 9.69 -11.57 18.79
N LEU A 118 10.89 -11.45 19.32
CA LEU A 118 11.15 -10.94 20.68
C LEU A 118 11.45 -9.43 20.70
N ASN A 119 11.53 -8.77 19.55
CA ASN A 119 11.70 -7.33 19.49
C ASN A 119 10.34 -6.63 19.72
N PRO A 120 10.15 -5.95 20.86
CA PRO A 120 8.84 -5.35 21.19
C PRO A 120 8.40 -4.34 20.13
N THR A 121 9.31 -3.61 19.53
CA THR A 121 9.00 -2.63 18.50
C THR A 121 8.46 -3.31 17.24
N MET A 122 9.05 -4.42 16.81
CA MET A 122 8.56 -5.20 15.68
C MET A 122 7.18 -5.81 15.96
N VAL A 123 6.97 -6.28 17.18
CA VAL A 123 5.67 -6.82 17.60
C VAL A 123 4.59 -5.72 17.59
N PHE A 124 4.88 -4.53 18.12
CA PHE A 124 3.94 -3.41 18.07
C PHE A 124 3.65 -2.93 16.66
N LEU A 125 4.66 -2.88 15.78
CA LEU A 125 4.47 -2.55 14.36
C LEU A 125 3.61 -3.60 13.65
N ALA A 126 3.86 -4.88 13.89
CA ALA A 126 3.06 -5.96 13.33
C ALA A 126 1.60 -5.87 13.80
N LEU A 127 1.37 -5.62 15.09
CA LEU A 127 0.04 -5.45 15.66
C LEU A 127 -0.69 -4.23 15.08
N ALA A 128 -0.02 -3.08 14.99
CA ALA A 128 -0.55 -1.89 14.34
C ALA A 128 -0.92 -2.15 12.88
N ASN A 129 -0.08 -2.90 12.17
CA ASN A 129 -0.34 -3.29 10.79
C ASN A 129 -1.60 -4.16 10.66
N VAL A 130 -1.81 -5.13 11.57
CA VAL A 130 -3.03 -5.95 11.60
C VAL A 130 -4.28 -5.06 11.72
N PHE A 131 -4.30 -4.11 12.67
CA PHE A 131 -5.46 -3.23 12.85
C PHE A 131 -5.69 -2.29 11.65
N ILE A 132 -4.64 -1.69 11.11
CA ILE A 132 -4.75 -0.79 9.95
C ILE A 132 -5.27 -1.55 8.72
N TYR A 133 -4.73 -2.74 8.45
CA TYR A 133 -5.18 -3.55 7.31
C TYR A 133 -6.58 -4.12 7.51
N SER A 134 -6.95 -4.52 8.72
CA SER A 134 -8.32 -4.95 9.03
C SER A 134 -9.32 -3.83 8.76
N LEU A 135 -8.98 -2.60 9.16
CA LEU A 135 -9.83 -1.44 8.93
C LEU A 135 -9.90 -1.09 7.44
N ARG A 136 -8.75 -1.08 6.75
CA ARG A 136 -8.67 -0.80 5.31
C ARG A 136 -9.51 -1.78 4.50
N TYR A 137 -9.28 -3.07 4.68
CA TYR A 137 -10.01 -4.10 3.94
C TYR A 137 -11.48 -4.21 4.39
N GLY A 138 -11.76 -3.96 5.66
CA GLY A 138 -13.13 -3.85 6.16
C GLY A 138 -13.91 -2.77 5.40
N VAL A 139 -13.37 -1.56 5.30
CA VAL A 139 -14.02 -0.48 4.54
C VAL A 139 -14.13 -0.84 3.06
N LEU A 140 -13.04 -1.30 2.43
CA LEU A 140 -13.03 -1.66 1.02
C LEU A 140 -14.06 -2.74 0.66
N SER A 141 -14.16 -3.78 1.47
CA SER A 141 -15.04 -4.91 1.19
C SER A 141 -16.51 -4.62 1.47
N TRP A 142 -16.79 -3.81 2.51
CA TRP A 142 -18.16 -3.61 2.97
C TRP A 142 -18.78 -2.28 2.53
N ALA A 143 -17.99 -1.28 2.12
CA ALA A 143 -18.53 0.02 1.70
C ALA A 143 -19.51 -0.09 0.53
N PRO A 144 -19.28 -0.86 -0.54
CA PRO A 144 -20.25 -1.02 -1.62
C PRO A 144 -21.56 -1.64 -1.15
N THR A 145 -21.48 -2.69 -0.31
CA THR A 145 -22.66 -3.37 0.27
C THR A 145 -23.44 -2.43 1.20
N TYR A 146 -22.72 -1.70 2.07
CA TYR A 146 -23.34 -0.71 2.97
C TYR A 146 -24.04 0.41 2.20
N LEU A 147 -23.43 0.93 1.11
CA LEU A 147 -24.07 1.91 0.23
C LEU A 147 -25.34 1.36 -0.42
N ALA A 148 -25.32 0.11 -0.87
CA ALA A 148 -26.46 -0.51 -1.52
C ALA A 148 -27.58 -0.84 -0.54
N GLU A 149 -27.28 -1.50 0.58
CA GLU A 149 -28.29 -2.02 1.51
C GLU A 149 -28.82 -0.94 2.47
N HIS A 150 -27.94 -0.07 2.98
CA HIS A 150 -28.37 0.95 3.96
C HIS A 150 -28.83 2.25 3.32
N HIS A 151 -28.17 2.68 2.23
CA HIS A 151 -28.50 3.94 1.56
C HIS A 151 -29.28 3.77 0.26
N GLY A 152 -29.58 2.52 -0.17
CA GLY A 152 -30.35 2.24 -1.39
C GLY A 152 -29.62 2.64 -2.68
N MET A 153 -28.29 2.71 -2.67
CA MET A 153 -27.49 3.10 -3.81
C MET A 153 -27.35 1.95 -4.82
N SER A 154 -27.13 2.30 -6.09
CA SER A 154 -26.89 1.31 -7.14
C SER A 154 -25.50 0.68 -7.00
N LEU A 155 -25.31 -0.52 -7.58
CA LEU A 155 -24.01 -1.19 -7.65
C LEU A 155 -22.95 -0.30 -8.31
N ALA A 156 -23.31 0.43 -9.36
CA ALA A 156 -22.40 1.36 -10.03
C ALA A 156 -21.91 2.48 -9.09
N GLN A 157 -22.78 3.00 -8.23
CA GLN A 157 -22.42 3.99 -7.21
C GLN A 157 -21.51 3.41 -6.14
N GLY A 158 -21.72 2.14 -5.75
CA GLY A 158 -20.82 1.42 -4.85
C GLY A 158 -19.42 1.23 -5.43
N ILE A 159 -19.32 0.82 -6.69
CA ILE A 159 -18.04 0.67 -7.42
C ILE A 159 -17.34 2.04 -7.56
N ALA A 160 -18.08 3.10 -7.85
CA ALA A 160 -17.52 4.45 -7.91
C ALA A 160 -16.95 4.90 -6.56
N GLY A 161 -17.64 4.58 -5.46
CA GLY A 161 -17.14 4.83 -4.10
C GLY A 161 -15.84 4.09 -3.80
N PHE A 162 -15.74 2.82 -4.16
CA PHE A 162 -14.52 2.03 -4.07
C PHE A 162 -13.36 2.67 -4.88
N SER A 163 -13.63 3.04 -6.13
CA SER A 163 -12.62 3.66 -6.99
C SER A 163 -12.16 5.02 -6.45
N LEU A 164 -13.07 5.80 -5.88
CA LEU A 164 -12.76 7.08 -5.25
C LEU A 164 -11.90 6.92 -3.99
N PHE A 165 -12.18 5.90 -3.17
CA PHE A 165 -11.37 5.56 -2.00
C PHE A 165 -9.92 5.22 -2.41
N GLU A 166 -9.74 4.41 -3.46
CA GLU A 166 -8.41 4.06 -4.00
C GLU A 166 -7.68 5.29 -4.57
N LEU A 167 -8.40 6.12 -5.33
CA LEU A 167 -7.85 7.37 -5.86
C LEU A 167 -7.40 8.31 -4.74
N ALA A 168 -8.21 8.46 -3.70
CA ALA A 168 -7.89 9.26 -2.53
C ALA A 168 -6.64 8.77 -1.82
N GLY A 169 -6.39 7.45 -1.83
CA GLY A 169 -5.20 6.83 -1.26
C GLY A 169 -3.90 7.32 -1.90
N ILE A 170 -3.89 7.64 -3.20
CA ILE A 170 -2.72 8.21 -3.88
C ILE A 170 -2.37 9.57 -3.26
N PHE A 171 -3.36 10.47 -3.19
CA PHE A 171 -3.17 11.78 -2.59
C PHE A 171 -2.80 11.71 -1.11
N GLY A 172 -3.46 10.79 -0.38
CA GLY A 172 -3.20 10.56 1.02
C GLY A 172 -1.79 10.07 1.32
N THR A 173 -1.27 9.15 0.51
CA THR A 173 0.10 8.65 0.63
C THR A 173 1.12 9.79 0.42
N LEU A 174 0.95 10.59 -0.62
CA LEU A 174 1.82 11.72 -0.92
C LEU A 174 1.73 12.80 0.17
N ALA A 175 0.51 13.15 0.59
CA ALA A 175 0.29 14.11 1.67
C ALA A 175 0.90 13.64 3.00
N CYS A 176 0.75 12.36 3.33
CA CYS A 176 1.33 11.78 4.54
C CYS A 176 2.86 11.85 4.55
N GLY A 177 3.51 11.54 3.43
CA GLY A 177 4.96 11.68 3.28
C GLY A 177 5.40 13.13 3.48
N TRP A 178 4.72 14.07 2.82
CA TRP A 178 5.02 15.50 2.97
C TRP A 178 4.81 16.00 4.41
N VAL A 179 3.70 15.63 5.04
CA VAL A 179 3.40 15.99 6.44
C VAL A 179 4.43 15.39 7.38
N SER A 180 4.81 14.12 7.18
CA SER A 180 5.85 13.47 7.97
C SER A 180 7.16 14.26 7.95
N ASP A 181 7.60 14.64 6.74
CA ASP A 181 8.91 15.28 6.57
C ASP A 181 8.91 16.76 6.98
N LYS A 182 7.87 17.52 6.59
CA LYS A 182 7.84 18.99 6.78
C LYS A 182 7.21 19.44 8.09
N VAL A 183 6.12 18.76 8.52
CA VAL A 183 5.40 19.15 9.73
C VAL A 183 5.98 18.45 10.95
N PHE A 184 6.15 17.14 10.88
CA PHE A 184 6.64 16.34 12.00
C PHE A 184 8.15 16.06 11.97
N ARG A 185 8.90 16.69 11.04
CA ARG A 185 10.37 16.62 10.96
C ARG A 185 10.89 15.17 10.93
N GLY A 186 10.20 14.27 10.20
CA GLY A 186 10.55 12.86 10.09
C GLY A 186 10.00 11.98 11.22
N ASN A 187 9.21 12.52 12.14
CA ASN A 187 8.57 11.69 13.18
C ASN A 187 7.35 10.96 12.62
N ARG A 188 7.60 9.76 12.14
CA ARG A 188 6.60 8.90 11.46
C ARG A 188 5.48 8.43 12.38
N SER A 189 5.79 8.23 13.67
CA SER A 189 4.81 7.75 14.64
C SER A 189 3.71 8.78 14.87
N TRP A 190 4.06 10.04 15.09
CA TRP A 190 3.08 11.13 15.25
C TRP A 190 2.25 11.34 13.98
N THR A 191 2.89 11.29 12.82
CA THR A 191 2.19 11.37 11.53
C THR A 191 1.16 10.26 11.42
N GLY A 192 1.55 9.02 11.73
CA GLY A 192 0.65 7.86 11.71
C GLY A 192 -0.54 8.04 12.65
N ILE A 193 -0.32 8.51 13.88
CA ILE A 193 -1.40 8.77 14.87
C ILE A 193 -2.39 9.81 14.34
N VAL A 194 -1.91 10.94 13.83
CA VAL A 194 -2.79 12.00 13.31
C VAL A 194 -3.63 11.51 12.13
N PHE A 195 -3.02 10.77 11.21
CA PHE A 195 -3.75 10.20 10.08
C PHE A 195 -4.77 9.16 10.53
N MET A 196 -4.43 8.29 11.49
CA MET A 196 -5.39 7.29 12.02
C MET A 196 -6.54 7.94 12.79
N LEU A 197 -6.31 9.03 13.51
CA LEU A 197 -7.39 9.83 14.12
C LEU A 197 -8.32 10.41 13.03
N GLY A 198 -7.75 10.91 11.92
CA GLY A 198 -8.52 11.33 10.75
C GLY A 198 -9.40 10.20 10.19
N VAL A 199 -8.85 9.00 10.03
CA VAL A 199 -9.65 7.82 9.64
C VAL A 199 -10.82 7.61 10.60
N GLY A 200 -10.56 7.62 11.91
CA GLY A 200 -11.58 7.42 12.93
C GLY A 200 -12.72 8.45 12.84
N VAL A 201 -12.40 9.71 12.69
CA VAL A 201 -13.40 10.80 12.57
C VAL A 201 -14.29 10.59 11.34
N PHE A 202 -13.70 10.37 10.17
CA PHE A 202 -14.49 10.21 8.94
C PHE A 202 -15.23 8.88 8.87
N LEU A 203 -14.68 7.81 9.47
CA LEU A 203 -15.37 6.53 9.57
C LEU A 203 -16.61 6.62 10.47
N VAL A 204 -16.49 7.28 11.62
CA VAL A 204 -17.63 7.53 12.52
C VAL A 204 -18.67 8.41 11.84
N ALA A 205 -18.26 9.47 11.14
CA ALA A 205 -19.16 10.33 10.38
C ALA A 205 -19.89 9.54 9.27
N TYR A 206 -19.18 8.66 8.57
CA TYR A 206 -19.78 7.79 7.55
C TYR A 206 -20.79 6.81 8.14
N TRP A 207 -20.46 6.19 9.28
CA TRP A 207 -21.34 5.24 9.96
C TRP A 207 -22.60 5.91 10.55
N LEU A 208 -22.46 7.13 11.08
CA LEU A 208 -23.57 7.87 11.67
C LEU A 208 -24.43 8.62 10.62
N ALA A 209 -24.08 8.56 9.33
CA ALA A 209 -24.83 9.20 8.27
C ALA A 209 -26.25 8.60 8.15
N PRO A 210 -27.32 9.40 8.31
CA PRO A 210 -28.69 8.88 8.27
C PRO A 210 -29.07 8.41 6.86
N VAL A 211 -30.07 7.52 6.79
CA VAL A 211 -30.68 7.13 5.52
C VAL A 211 -31.21 8.38 4.81
N GLY A 212 -30.92 8.52 3.52
CA GLY A 212 -31.25 9.74 2.75
C GLY A 212 -30.12 10.76 2.69
N THR A 213 -28.96 10.50 3.31
CA THR A 213 -27.76 11.34 3.12
C THR A 213 -27.42 11.43 1.62
N PRO A 214 -27.17 12.65 1.11
CA PRO A 214 -26.83 12.83 -0.31
C PRO A 214 -25.58 12.02 -0.69
N TYR A 215 -25.63 11.39 -1.86
CA TYR A 215 -24.54 10.55 -2.37
C TYR A 215 -23.16 11.24 -2.35
N TRP A 216 -23.11 12.51 -2.77
CA TRP A 216 -21.85 13.27 -2.78
C TRP A 216 -21.20 13.39 -1.40
N LEU A 217 -22.00 13.49 -0.31
CA LEU A 217 -21.46 13.59 1.04
C LEU A 217 -20.87 12.25 1.51
N LEU A 218 -21.53 11.14 1.16
CA LEU A 218 -20.97 9.80 1.42
C LEU A 218 -19.64 9.59 0.67
N MET A 219 -19.55 10.09 -0.56
CA MET A 219 -18.31 10.08 -1.34
C MET A 219 -17.22 10.92 -0.70
N VAL A 220 -17.53 12.07 -0.12
CA VAL A 220 -16.57 12.89 0.63
C VAL A 220 -16.01 12.11 1.84
N PHE A 221 -16.86 11.42 2.58
CA PHE A 221 -16.41 10.61 3.70
C PHE A 221 -15.48 9.48 3.23
N LEU A 222 -15.86 8.74 2.20
CA LEU A 222 -15.02 7.67 1.64
C LEU A 222 -13.69 8.20 1.09
N PHE A 223 -13.70 9.37 0.46
CA PHE A 223 -12.48 10.03 0.00
C PHE A 223 -11.51 10.29 1.16
N PHE A 224 -12.00 10.91 2.24
CA PHE A 224 -11.13 11.21 3.38
C PHE A 224 -10.69 9.96 4.14
N ILE A 225 -11.55 8.94 4.28
CA ILE A 225 -11.14 7.66 4.87
C ILE A 225 -10.00 7.06 4.04
N GLY A 226 -10.13 7.01 2.71
CA GLY A 226 -9.09 6.55 1.80
C GLY A 226 -7.81 7.38 1.91
N ALA A 227 -7.92 8.71 1.85
CA ALA A 227 -6.76 9.61 1.95
C ALA A 227 -6.00 9.43 3.27
N PHE A 228 -6.69 9.27 4.38
CA PHE A 228 -6.04 9.12 5.69
C PHE A 228 -5.47 7.72 5.95
N ILE A 229 -6.06 6.64 5.41
CA ILE A 229 -5.64 5.28 5.76
C ILE A 229 -4.36 4.82 5.03
N TYR A 230 -4.16 5.28 3.78
CA TYR A 230 -3.02 4.85 2.97
C TYR A 230 -1.69 5.41 3.44
N GLY A 231 -1.68 6.58 4.09
CA GLY A 231 -0.50 7.15 4.71
C GLY A 231 0.15 6.25 5.75
N PRO A 232 -0.56 5.86 6.82
CA PRO A 232 -0.07 4.92 7.81
C PRO A 232 0.36 3.56 7.24
N VAL A 233 -0.33 3.03 6.24
CA VAL A 233 0.07 1.80 5.54
C VAL A 233 1.48 1.94 4.96
N MET A 234 1.76 3.07 4.28
CA MET A 234 3.09 3.35 3.74
C MET A 234 4.14 3.53 4.85
N LEU A 235 3.83 4.32 5.88
CA LEU A 235 4.77 4.61 6.97
C LEU A 235 5.20 3.35 7.71
N ILE A 236 4.29 2.43 8.02
CA ILE A 236 4.62 1.14 8.67
C ILE A 236 5.52 0.30 7.77
N GLY A 237 5.25 0.27 6.47
CA GLY A 237 6.08 -0.44 5.50
C GLY A 237 7.52 0.09 5.43
N LEU A 238 7.73 1.38 5.68
CA LEU A 238 9.04 2.01 5.72
C LEU A 238 9.76 1.85 7.07
N GLN A 239 9.02 1.85 8.18
CA GLN A 239 9.60 1.74 9.51
C GLN A 239 10.23 0.37 9.78
N GLY A 240 9.66 -0.71 9.27
CA GLY A 240 10.19 -2.06 9.47
C GLY A 240 11.67 -2.18 9.08
N PRO A 241 12.06 -1.90 7.84
CA PRO A 241 13.46 -1.92 7.39
C PRO A 241 14.36 -0.93 8.12
N GLU A 242 13.87 0.28 8.44
CA GLU A 242 14.67 1.30 9.12
C GLU A 242 15.00 0.96 10.57
N MET A 243 14.11 0.24 11.24
CA MET A 243 14.30 -0.17 12.64
C MET A 243 15.09 -1.46 12.76
N SER A 244 15.06 -2.33 11.75
CA SER A 244 15.89 -3.54 11.69
C SER A 244 17.37 -3.22 11.41
N ALA A 245 17.66 -2.07 10.82
CA ALA A 245 19.02 -1.61 10.51
C ALA A 245 19.69 -0.81 11.66
N ARG A 246 19.03 -0.63 12.80
CA ARG A 246 19.60 0.01 13.99
C ARG A 246 19.91 -1.04 15.03
N PRO A 247 21.18 -1.16 15.47
CA PRO A 247 21.55 -2.04 16.57
C PRO A 247 20.88 -1.63 17.88
#